data_cfd6cffbb1bf6dd7ba5c469ca20298f8
#
_entry.id   cfd6cffbb1bf6dd7ba5c469ca20298f8
#
_cell.length_a   1.000
_cell.length_b   1.000
_cell.length_c   1.000
_cell.angle_alpha   90.00
_cell.angle_beta   90.00
_cell.angle_gamma   90.00
#
_symmetry.space_group_name_H-M   'P 1'
#
loop_
_entity.id
_entity.type
_entity.pdbx_description
1 polymer ?
#
loop_
_entity_poly.entity_id
_entity_poly.type
_entity_poly.pdbx_seq_one_letter_code
_entity_poly.pdbx_strand_id
1 'polypeptide(L)'
;MKKSLPLTAKDYVIGFNFVIHFFSDISSTLKDLYANNIPVIHDSVFHHIGSNAFAFSKRKTTDLKTYININTHQPLEGPFSWYEAHLCSEEGWNMLGGLFPGSPFPFIGTNKHLAWTHTYNFPDLVDVYQLEMHSKRKNHYR
;
A
#
# COMPACT_ATOMS: atom_id res chain seq x y z
N MET A 1 -6.34 -21.20 13.19
CA MET A 1 -5.59 -20.13 13.87
C MET A 1 -4.38 -20.60 14.69
N LYS A 2 -4.40 -21.75 15.36
CA LYS A 2 -3.26 -22.21 16.19
C LYS A 2 -1.94 -22.50 15.45
N LYS A 3 -1.92 -22.58 14.12
CA LYS A 3 -0.72 -22.90 13.31
C LYS A 3 -0.04 -21.70 12.68
N SER A 4 -0.58 -20.49 12.84
CA SER A 4 -0.05 -19.26 12.23
C SER A 4 0.84 -18.42 13.14
N LEU A 5 1.06 -18.86 14.37
CA LEU A 5 1.92 -18.16 15.32
C LEU A 5 3.00 -19.10 15.86
N PRO A 6 4.21 -18.63 16.12
CA PRO A 6 4.67 -17.25 15.97
C PRO A 6 4.98 -16.89 14.51
N LEU A 7 4.68 -15.64 14.12
CA LEU A 7 5.06 -15.08 12.82
C LEU A 7 6.53 -14.69 12.84
N THR A 8 7.22 -14.94 11.74
CA THR A 8 8.60 -14.51 11.53
C THR A 8 8.66 -13.27 10.64
N ALA A 9 9.79 -12.56 10.65
CA ALA A 9 10.02 -11.45 9.72
C ALA A 9 9.88 -11.89 8.24
N LYS A 10 10.25 -13.13 7.93
CA LYS A 10 10.08 -13.70 6.59
C LYS A 10 8.61 -13.84 6.20
N ASP A 11 7.76 -14.32 7.13
CA ASP A 11 6.32 -14.42 6.89
C ASP A 11 5.69 -13.06 6.62
N TYR A 12 6.15 -12.04 7.36
CA TYR A 12 5.72 -10.66 7.15
C TYR A 12 6.10 -10.16 5.74
N VAL A 13 7.35 -10.33 5.32
CA VAL A 13 7.82 -9.89 3.99
C VAL A 13 7.05 -10.62 2.87
N ILE A 14 6.81 -11.92 3.02
CA ILE A 14 6.02 -12.70 2.04
C ILE A 14 4.58 -12.16 2.00
N GLY A 15 3.95 -11.98 3.16
CA GLY A 15 2.59 -11.45 3.25
C GLY A 15 2.46 -10.04 2.66
N PHE A 16 3.42 -9.17 2.93
CA PHE A 16 3.46 -7.83 2.39
C PHE A 16 3.62 -7.83 0.86
N ASN A 17 4.55 -8.63 0.33
CA ASN A 17 4.71 -8.77 -1.12
C ASN A 17 3.44 -9.30 -1.81
N PHE A 18 2.71 -10.20 -1.17
CA PHE A 18 1.43 -10.66 -1.68
C PHE A 18 0.38 -9.56 -1.69
N VAL A 19 0.26 -8.82 -0.59
CA VAL A 19 -0.77 -7.78 -0.43
C VAL A 19 -0.50 -6.54 -1.30
N ILE A 20 0.77 -6.19 -1.55
CA ILE A 20 1.12 -4.97 -2.29
C ILE A 20 0.54 -4.95 -3.72
N HIS A 21 0.34 -6.11 -4.33
CA HIS A 21 -0.27 -6.21 -5.65
C HIS A 21 -1.74 -5.76 -5.68
N PHE A 22 -2.43 -5.81 -4.53
CA PHE A 22 -3.81 -5.33 -4.44
C PHE A 22 -3.93 -3.80 -4.47
N PHE A 23 -2.82 -3.08 -4.31
CA PHE A 23 -2.78 -1.64 -4.54
C PHE A 23 -2.74 -1.28 -6.04
N SER A 24 -2.48 -2.23 -6.93
CA SER A 24 -2.34 -2.04 -8.38
C SER A 24 -3.49 -2.68 -9.17
N ASP A 25 -4.71 -2.59 -8.67
CA ASP A 25 -5.94 -3.03 -9.35
C ASP A 25 -6.00 -4.51 -9.78
N ILE A 26 -5.17 -5.36 -9.18
CA ILE A 26 -5.22 -6.80 -9.46
C ILE A 26 -6.59 -7.41 -9.15
N SER A 27 -7.37 -6.77 -8.28
CA SER A 27 -8.69 -7.25 -7.91
C SER A 27 -9.69 -7.17 -9.07
N SER A 28 -9.63 -6.15 -9.92
CA SER A 28 -10.45 -6.06 -11.13
C SER A 28 -10.01 -7.10 -12.16
N THR A 29 -8.70 -7.25 -12.37
CA THR A 29 -8.12 -8.30 -13.24
C THR A 29 -8.59 -9.69 -12.83
N LEU A 30 -8.53 -10.02 -11.54
CA LEU A 30 -9.01 -11.31 -11.05
C LEU A 30 -10.52 -11.49 -11.25
N LYS A 31 -11.30 -10.44 -11.03
CA LYS A 31 -12.76 -10.46 -11.24
C LYS A 31 -13.12 -10.75 -12.70
N ASP A 32 -12.41 -10.12 -13.63
CA ASP A 32 -12.59 -10.38 -15.07
C ASP A 32 -12.22 -11.82 -15.43
N LEU A 33 -11.08 -12.31 -14.95
CA LEU A 33 -10.65 -13.70 -15.17
C LEU A 33 -11.66 -14.71 -14.62
N TYR A 34 -12.23 -14.49 -13.43
CA TYR A 34 -13.28 -15.36 -12.86
C TYR A 34 -14.57 -15.31 -13.70
N ALA A 35 -14.85 -14.19 -14.37
CA ALA A 35 -15.97 -14.04 -15.27
C ALA A 35 -15.70 -14.58 -16.69
N ASN A 36 -14.52 -15.18 -16.95
CA ASN A 36 -14.02 -15.57 -18.25
C ASN A 36 -13.92 -14.42 -19.26
N ASN A 37 -13.74 -13.21 -18.78
CA ASN A 37 -13.46 -12.03 -19.60
C ASN A 37 -11.94 -11.88 -19.79
N ILE A 38 -11.55 -11.27 -20.91
CA ILE A 38 -10.17 -10.81 -21.08
C ILE A 38 -10.01 -9.57 -20.21
N PRO A 39 -9.08 -9.57 -19.25
CA PRO A 39 -8.87 -8.39 -18.43
C PRO A 39 -8.44 -7.19 -19.27
N VAL A 40 -9.11 -6.07 -19.06
CA VAL A 40 -8.76 -4.79 -19.68
C VAL A 40 -8.33 -3.86 -18.58
N ILE A 41 -7.12 -3.32 -18.69
CA ILE A 41 -6.64 -2.29 -17.78
C ILE A 41 -7.39 -1.01 -18.14
N HIS A 42 -8.34 -0.62 -17.30
CA HIS A 42 -9.14 0.58 -17.50
C HIS A 42 -8.50 1.77 -16.78
N ASP A 43 -8.09 2.78 -17.53
CA ASP A 43 -7.67 4.08 -16.96
C ASP A 43 -8.74 4.72 -16.05
N SER A 44 -10.00 4.35 -16.26
CA SER A 44 -11.14 4.94 -15.55
C SER A 44 -11.27 4.57 -14.07
N VAL A 45 -10.63 3.48 -13.63
CA VAL A 45 -10.66 3.05 -12.23
C VAL A 45 -9.86 3.99 -11.33
N PHE A 46 -8.91 4.71 -11.91
CA PHE A 46 -7.99 5.58 -11.17
C PHE A 46 -8.53 6.97 -10.84
N HIS A 47 -9.69 7.37 -11.36
CA HIS A 47 -10.23 8.72 -11.15
C HIS A 47 -10.68 9.02 -9.71
N HIS A 48 -10.78 8.02 -8.85
CA HIS A 48 -11.26 8.18 -7.47
C HIS A 48 -10.20 7.83 -6.41
N ILE A 49 -9.01 7.41 -6.84
CA ILE A 49 -7.91 7.07 -5.94
C ILE A 49 -6.91 8.22 -5.93
N GLY A 50 -6.54 8.67 -4.76
CA GLY A 50 -5.57 9.73 -4.63
C GLY A 50 -5.23 10.00 -3.17
N SER A 51 -4.46 11.02 -2.95
CA SER A 51 -4.14 11.55 -1.63
C SER A 51 -3.63 12.97 -1.80
N ASN A 52 -3.68 13.75 -0.74
CA ASN A 52 -3.17 15.11 -0.74
C ASN A 52 -2.20 15.30 0.44
N ALA A 53 -1.14 16.05 0.19
CA ALA A 53 -0.21 16.43 1.23
C ALA A 53 0.27 17.87 1.03
N PHE A 54 0.45 18.57 2.14
CA PHE A 54 0.97 19.92 2.14
C PHE A 54 2.01 20.06 3.25
N ALA A 55 3.15 20.64 2.94
CA ALA A 55 4.18 20.97 3.91
C ALA A 55 4.42 22.48 3.91
N PHE A 56 4.33 23.09 5.09
CA PHE A 56 4.58 24.52 5.27
C PHE A 56 5.81 24.70 6.15
N SER A 57 6.84 25.34 5.60
CA SER A 57 8.02 25.65 6.39
C SER A 57 7.74 26.76 7.40
N LYS A 58 8.52 26.79 8.47
CA LYS A 58 8.46 27.85 9.51
C LYS A 58 8.55 29.28 8.99
N ARG A 59 9.07 29.49 7.76
CA ARG A 59 9.15 30.82 7.13
C ARG A 59 7.81 31.30 6.58
N LYS A 60 6.82 30.41 6.49
CA LYS A 60 5.49 30.69 5.92
C LYS A 60 4.38 30.60 6.96
N THR A 61 4.73 30.45 8.23
CA THR A 61 3.80 30.33 9.35
C THR A 61 4.02 31.47 10.32
N THR A 62 2.94 31.95 10.94
CA THR A 62 2.99 33.06 11.89
C THR A 62 3.64 32.71 13.21
N ASP A 63 3.58 31.45 13.60
CA ASP A 63 4.15 30.91 14.85
C ASP A 63 5.54 30.28 14.65
N LEU A 64 6.14 30.45 13.47
CA LEU A 64 7.46 29.97 13.11
C LEU A 64 7.64 28.44 13.26
N LYS A 65 6.56 27.68 13.14
CA LYS A 65 6.58 26.22 13.17
C LYS A 65 6.45 25.63 11.76
N THR A 66 6.95 24.42 11.61
CA THR A 66 6.75 23.62 10.39
C THR A 66 5.51 22.76 10.56
N TYR A 67 4.65 22.73 9.55
CA TYR A 67 3.45 21.93 9.52
C TYR A 67 3.48 20.98 8.35
N ILE A 68 2.94 19.78 8.55
CA ILE A 68 2.58 18.85 7.50
C ILE A 68 1.10 18.52 7.65
N ASN A 69 0.38 18.57 6.55
CA ASN A 69 -0.99 18.04 6.44
C ASN A 69 -0.94 16.79 5.59
N ILE A 70 -1.56 15.74 6.08
CA ILE A 70 -1.61 14.44 5.44
C ILE A 70 -3.08 14.06 5.28
N ASN A 71 -3.50 13.82 4.03
CA ASN A 71 -4.86 13.40 3.71
C ASN A 71 -4.79 12.23 2.74
N THR A 72 -4.83 11.03 3.25
CA THR A 72 -4.82 9.80 2.48
C THR A 72 -6.26 9.39 2.17
N HIS A 73 -6.53 9.04 0.89
CA HIS A 73 -7.84 8.56 0.46
C HIS A 73 -7.88 7.03 0.57
N GLN A 74 -7.72 6.54 1.78
CA GLN A 74 -7.76 5.10 2.08
C GLN A 74 -9.13 4.69 2.62
N PRO A 75 -9.55 3.42 2.44
CA PRO A 75 -10.77 2.91 3.03
C PRO A 75 -10.74 3.03 4.55
N LEU A 76 -11.89 3.26 5.16
CA LEU A 76 -12.03 3.30 6.62
C LEU A 76 -12.00 1.90 7.25
N GLU A 77 -12.23 0.86 6.45
CA GLU A 77 -12.28 -0.53 6.88
C GLU A 77 -11.48 -1.42 5.93
N GLY A 78 -11.12 -2.61 6.42
CA GLY A 78 -10.44 -3.63 5.63
C GLY A 78 -8.90 -3.55 5.70
N PRO A 79 -8.19 -4.36 4.89
CA PRO A 79 -6.75 -4.54 5.00
C PRO A 79 -5.92 -3.32 4.62
N PHE A 80 -6.54 -2.34 3.96
CA PHE A 80 -5.89 -1.10 3.53
C PHE A 80 -6.33 0.12 4.33
N SER A 81 -7.12 -0.08 5.39
CA SER A 81 -7.43 0.99 6.33
C SER A 81 -6.21 1.37 7.16
N TRP A 82 -6.15 2.65 7.53
CA TRP A 82 -5.14 3.10 8.46
C TRP A 82 -5.56 2.85 9.91
N TYR A 83 -4.59 2.53 10.74
CA TYR A 83 -4.68 2.75 12.18
C TYR A 83 -3.49 3.56 12.64
N GLU A 84 -3.68 4.36 13.66
CA GLU A 84 -2.65 5.22 14.22
C GLU A 84 -1.94 4.52 15.38
N ALA A 85 -0.61 4.62 15.37
CA ALA A 85 0.19 4.13 16.47
C ALA A 85 1.40 5.03 16.72
N HIS A 86 1.81 5.10 17.98
CA HIS A 86 3.04 5.71 18.42
C HIS A 86 4.01 4.61 18.86
N LEU A 87 5.04 4.39 18.06
CA LEU A 87 6.03 3.35 18.27
C LEU A 87 7.29 3.96 18.89
N CYS A 88 7.66 3.45 20.06
CA CYS A 88 8.85 3.89 20.78
C CYS A 88 9.70 2.68 21.15
N SER A 89 11.03 2.83 21.08
CA SER A 89 11.99 1.88 21.63
C SER A 89 13.09 2.59 22.42
N GLU A 90 13.71 1.88 23.33
CA GLU A 90 14.86 2.39 24.09
C GLU A 90 16.09 2.64 23.20
N GLU A 91 16.16 2.03 22.02
CA GLU A 91 17.21 2.23 21.02
C GLU A 91 17.07 3.56 20.27
N GLY A 92 16.06 4.39 20.59
CA GLY A 92 15.85 5.72 20.01
C GLY A 92 14.80 5.77 18.89
N TRP A 93 14.14 4.67 18.57
CA TRP A 93 13.01 4.69 17.67
C TRP A 93 11.83 5.41 18.35
N ASN A 94 11.32 6.44 17.72
CA ASN A 94 10.20 7.23 18.24
C ASN A 94 9.43 7.83 17.05
N MET A 95 8.29 7.23 16.72
CA MET A 95 7.52 7.55 15.52
C MET A 95 6.02 7.44 15.77
N LEU A 96 5.31 8.50 15.41
CA LEU A 96 3.85 8.55 15.38
C LEU A 96 3.38 8.50 13.93
N GLY A 97 2.41 7.68 13.61
CA GLY A 97 1.87 7.67 12.26
C GLY A 97 0.83 6.61 11.95
N GLY A 98 0.45 6.57 10.68
CA GLY A 98 -0.48 5.62 10.13
C GLY A 98 0.20 4.35 9.64
N LEU A 99 -0.36 3.21 10.07
CA LEU A 99 0.09 1.88 9.73
C LEU A 99 -1.02 1.12 9.01
N PHE A 100 -0.64 0.23 8.11
CA PHE A 100 -1.55 -0.82 7.67
C PHE A 100 -1.62 -1.95 8.67
N PRO A 101 -2.73 -2.68 8.78
CA PRO A 101 -2.84 -3.84 9.66
C PRO A 101 -1.69 -4.83 9.45
N GLY A 102 -0.98 -5.16 10.53
CA GLY A 102 0.19 -6.03 10.51
C GLY A 102 1.51 -5.38 10.13
N SER A 103 1.55 -4.08 9.83
CA SER A 103 2.79 -3.36 9.57
C SER A 103 3.61 -3.17 10.86
N PRO A 104 4.93 -3.38 10.81
CA PRO A 104 5.81 -3.15 11.96
C PRO A 104 6.27 -1.69 12.10
N PHE A 105 5.94 -0.83 11.14
CA PHE A 105 6.35 0.58 11.14
C PHE A 105 5.32 1.47 10.44
N PRO A 106 5.26 2.77 10.75
CA PRO A 106 4.40 3.73 10.06
C PRO A 106 4.81 3.94 8.60
N PHE A 107 3.84 3.86 7.69
CA PHE A 107 4.02 4.23 6.28
C PHE A 107 3.96 5.74 6.06
N ILE A 108 3.15 6.42 6.87
CA ILE A 108 3.06 7.88 6.91
C ILE A 108 3.19 8.31 8.35
N GLY A 109 3.87 9.42 8.61
CA GLY A 109 4.02 9.82 9.99
C GLY A 109 5.07 10.87 10.24
N THR A 110 5.41 11.00 11.50
CA THR A 110 6.33 12.01 11.99
C THR A 110 7.12 11.54 13.19
N ASN A 111 8.29 12.13 13.34
CA ASN A 111 9.05 12.20 14.57
C ASN A 111 9.53 13.65 14.77
N LYS A 112 10.39 13.88 15.77
CA LYS A 112 10.88 15.25 16.05
C LYS A 112 11.77 15.85 14.93
N HIS A 113 12.23 15.06 13.97
CA HIS A 113 13.16 15.48 12.92
C HIS A 113 12.59 15.46 11.54
N LEU A 114 11.65 14.57 11.27
CA LEU A 114 11.15 14.27 9.95
C LEU A 114 9.64 13.99 10.00
N ALA A 115 8.93 14.45 9.00
CA ALA A 115 7.57 14.04 8.71
C ALA A 115 7.47 13.67 7.23
N TRP A 116 6.70 12.62 6.91
CA TRP A 116 6.52 12.17 5.53
C TRP A 116 5.12 11.61 5.31
N THR A 117 4.76 11.61 4.05
CA THR A 117 3.54 10.98 3.55
C THR A 117 3.73 10.56 2.11
N HIS A 118 2.81 9.73 1.64
CA HIS A 118 2.76 9.27 0.26
C HIS A 118 1.44 9.70 -0.37
N THR A 119 1.49 9.95 -1.67
CA THR A 119 0.30 10.07 -2.50
C THR A 119 0.25 8.88 -3.46
N TYR A 120 -0.92 8.68 -4.10
CA TYR A 120 -1.04 7.65 -5.11
C TYR A 120 -0.13 7.99 -6.31
N ASN A 121 0.63 7.00 -6.73
CA ASN A 121 1.50 7.09 -7.90
C ASN A 121 0.86 6.33 -9.06
N PHE A 122 0.95 6.86 -10.29
CA PHE A 122 0.36 6.30 -11.52
C PHE A 122 1.42 5.74 -12.51
N PRO A 123 2.46 5.01 -12.08
CA PRO A 123 3.30 4.34 -13.06
C PRO A 123 2.54 3.14 -13.63
N ASP A 124 2.86 2.80 -14.85
CA ASP A 124 2.50 1.53 -15.45
C ASP A 124 3.32 0.42 -14.77
N LEU A 125 2.70 -0.23 -13.79
CA LEU A 125 3.34 -1.24 -12.92
C LEU A 125 2.85 -2.66 -13.18
N VAL A 126 1.85 -2.85 -14.05
CA VAL A 126 1.19 -4.14 -14.23
C VAL A 126 0.95 -4.44 -15.69
N ASP A 127 1.52 -5.52 -16.15
CA ASP A 127 1.21 -6.13 -17.44
C ASP A 127 0.42 -7.41 -17.23
N VAL A 128 -0.57 -7.63 -18.08
CA VAL A 128 -1.38 -8.86 -18.06
C VAL A 128 -1.11 -9.66 -19.33
N TYR A 129 -0.62 -10.88 -19.17
CA TYR A 129 -0.30 -11.78 -20.27
C TYR A 129 -1.24 -12.98 -20.27
N GLN A 130 -1.88 -13.25 -21.41
CA GLN A 130 -2.57 -14.51 -21.64
C GLN A 130 -1.56 -15.54 -22.13
N LEU A 131 -1.35 -16.59 -21.36
CA LEU A 131 -0.45 -17.67 -21.73
C LEU A 131 -1.10 -18.60 -22.77
N GLU A 132 -0.38 -18.85 -23.87
CA GLU A 132 -0.77 -19.86 -24.85
C GLU A 132 -0.32 -21.25 -24.34
N MET A 133 -1.28 -22.04 -23.90
CA MET A 133 -1.00 -23.36 -23.33
C MET A 133 -0.55 -24.38 -24.40
N HIS A 134 0.43 -25.19 -24.07
CA HIS A 134 0.91 -26.23 -24.97
C HIS A 134 -0.14 -27.33 -25.14
N SER A 135 -0.50 -27.64 -26.40
CA SER A 135 -1.60 -28.53 -26.76
C SER A 135 -1.47 -29.97 -26.24
N LYS A 136 -0.25 -30.45 -25.98
CA LYS A 136 0.04 -31.84 -25.59
C LYS A 136 0.71 -31.99 -24.24
N ARG A 137 1.26 -30.93 -23.67
CA ARG A 137 1.97 -30.99 -22.38
C ARG A 137 1.19 -30.21 -21.35
N LYS A 138 0.68 -30.93 -20.35
CA LYS A 138 -0.06 -30.30 -19.24
C LYS A 138 0.87 -29.38 -18.45
N ASN A 139 0.39 -28.21 -18.07
CA ASN A 139 1.13 -27.20 -17.30
C ASN A 139 2.38 -26.63 -18.01
N HIS A 140 2.44 -26.70 -19.33
CA HIS A 140 3.43 -25.99 -20.14
C HIS A 140 2.77 -24.95 -21.02
N TYR A 141 3.42 -23.83 -21.22
CA TYR A 141 3.01 -22.75 -22.14
C TYR A 141 4.14 -22.49 -23.15
N ARG A 142 3.81 -21.78 -24.22
CA ARG A 142 4.76 -21.34 -25.25
C ARG A 142 5.30 -19.97 -24.95
#